data_d60d16fa0b94afbfb089ccafdcf3b624
#
_entry.id   d60d16fa0b94afbfb089ccafdcf3b624
#
_cell.length_a   1.000
_cell.length_b   1.000
_cell.length_c   1.000
_cell.angle_alpha   90.00
_cell.angle_beta   90.00
_cell.angle_gamma   90.00
#
_symmetry.space_group_name_H-M   'P 1'
#
loop_
_entity.id
_entity.type
_entity.pdbx_description
1 polymer ?
#
loop_
_entity_poly.entity_id
_entity_poly.type
_entity_poly.pdbx_seq_one_letter_code
_entity_poly.pdbx_strand_id
1 'polypeptide(L)'
;MFLVTLMKISILKSKLHRATITNTHLDYEGSCAIDSELLNAADISEYEMIHIYNLVNGERFTTYAIKAENGSGIITLNGAAAFKGNKNDKVIICTYADINKKDIKKHSPKLIYFKNDSNIIDTIKSSIPVQRNNVVSI
;
A
#
# COMPACT_ATOMS: atom_id res chain seq x y z
N MET A 1 -12.98 11.22 38.96
CA MET A 1 -12.24 11.02 37.70
C MET A 1 -12.84 9.88 36.91
N PHE A 2 -13.08 10.10 35.64
CA PHE A 2 -13.64 9.07 34.76
C PHE A 2 -12.54 8.43 33.94
N LEU A 3 -12.47 7.11 34.00
CA LEU A 3 -11.63 6.36 33.07
C LEU A 3 -12.45 6.13 31.79
N VAL A 4 -12.00 6.74 30.69
CA VAL A 4 -12.60 6.50 29.40
C VAL A 4 -11.76 5.42 28.71
N THR A 5 -12.37 4.24 28.54
CA THR A 5 -11.75 3.20 27.75
C THR A 5 -11.99 3.51 26.29
N LEU A 6 -10.91 3.84 25.57
CA LEU A 6 -10.97 4.11 24.14
C LEU A 6 -10.67 2.81 23.39
N MET A 7 -11.64 2.36 22.60
CA MET A 7 -11.42 1.24 21.70
C MET A 7 -10.74 1.76 20.45
N LYS A 8 -9.59 1.17 20.11
CA LYS A 8 -8.89 1.47 18.87
C LYS A 8 -9.11 0.36 17.87
N ILE A 9 -9.20 0.73 16.63
CA ILE A 9 -9.42 -0.20 15.52
C ILE A 9 -8.33 0.05 14.49
N SER A 10 -7.71 -1.03 14.00
CA SER A 10 -6.78 -0.96 12.87
C SER A 10 -7.60 -0.82 11.60
N ILE A 11 -7.42 0.27 10.89
CA ILE A 11 -8.21 0.61 9.73
C ILE A 11 -7.29 0.94 8.55
N LEU A 12 -7.75 0.67 7.33
CA LEU A 12 -7.00 0.96 6.13
C LEU A 12 -6.69 2.46 6.03
N LYS A 13 -5.40 2.80 6.04
CA LYS A 13 -4.95 4.18 5.90
C LYS A 13 -4.72 4.54 4.44
N SER A 14 -4.05 3.65 3.69
CA SER A 14 -3.76 3.89 2.28
C SER A 14 -3.61 2.57 1.52
N LYS A 15 -3.78 2.66 0.20
CA LYS A 15 -3.62 1.52 -0.69
C LYS A 15 -3.06 1.98 -2.02
N LEU A 16 -1.98 1.34 -2.46
CA LEU A 16 -1.51 1.40 -3.82
C LEU A 16 -2.10 0.19 -4.54
N HIS A 17 -3.13 0.42 -5.36
CA HIS A 17 -3.90 -0.66 -5.96
C HIS A 17 -3.31 -1.07 -7.31
N ARG A 18 -2.88 -2.34 -7.40
CA ARG A 18 -2.31 -2.92 -8.63
C ARG A 18 -1.07 -2.17 -9.09
N ALA A 19 -0.17 -1.93 -8.15
CA ALA A 19 1.16 -1.41 -8.45
C ALA A 19 2.00 -2.51 -9.13
N THR A 20 2.96 -2.09 -9.92
CA THR A 20 3.84 -3.01 -10.65
C THR A 20 5.21 -3.08 -9.96
N ILE A 21 5.67 -4.27 -9.64
CA ILE A 21 7.04 -4.49 -9.17
C ILE A 21 7.98 -4.25 -10.35
N THR A 22 8.90 -3.30 -10.20
CA THR A 22 9.81 -2.94 -11.29
C THR A 22 11.11 -3.72 -11.28
N ASN A 23 11.52 -4.22 -10.11
CA ASN A 23 12.70 -5.09 -9.99
C ASN A 23 12.76 -5.76 -8.61
N THR A 24 13.68 -6.68 -8.44
CA THR A 24 13.98 -7.33 -7.17
C THR A 24 15.48 -7.31 -6.94
N HIS A 25 15.90 -7.11 -5.68
CA HIS A 25 17.33 -7.02 -5.32
C HIS A 25 17.57 -7.82 -4.04
N LEU A 26 17.97 -9.09 -4.21
CA LEU A 26 18.15 -10.01 -3.09
C LEU A 26 19.24 -9.54 -2.10
N ASP A 27 20.30 -8.95 -2.61
CA ASP A 27 21.47 -8.57 -1.80
C ASP A 27 21.43 -7.12 -1.30
N TYR A 28 20.27 -6.46 -1.41
CA TYR A 28 20.10 -5.09 -0.91
C TYR A 28 19.44 -5.10 0.46
N GLU A 29 19.42 -3.93 1.11
CA GLU A 29 18.73 -3.75 2.39
C GLU A 29 17.29 -4.28 2.29
N GLY A 30 16.89 -5.16 3.24
CA GLY A 30 15.57 -5.78 3.24
C GLY A 30 14.48 -4.73 3.39
N SER A 31 13.62 -4.57 2.35
CA SER A 31 12.65 -3.48 2.30
C SER A 31 11.87 -3.53 0.98
N CYS A 32 11.01 -2.53 0.81
CA CYS A 32 10.40 -2.23 -0.47
C CYS A 32 10.70 -0.76 -0.80
N ALA A 33 11.50 -0.54 -1.84
CA ALA A 33 11.75 0.82 -2.31
C ALA A 33 10.56 1.27 -3.15
N ILE A 34 10.02 2.44 -2.83
CA ILE A 34 8.85 2.99 -3.51
C ILE A 34 9.16 4.43 -3.92
N ASP A 35 8.84 4.75 -5.17
CA ASP A 35 8.89 6.11 -5.69
C ASP A 35 8.35 7.11 -4.66
N SER A 36 9.14 8.12 -4.33
CA SER A 36 8.78 9.11 -3.32
C SER A 36 7.48 9.85 -3.63
N GLU A 37 7.16 10.03 -4.91
CA GLU A 37 5.88 10.62 -5.32
C GLU A 37 4.69 9.75 -4.85
N LEU A 38 4.82 8.44 -4.96
CA LEU A 38 3.78 7.50 -4.54
C LEU A 38 3.67 7.48 -3.02
N LEU A 39 4.79 7.50 -2.31
CA LEU A 39 4.78 7.58 -0.85
C LEU A 39 4.06 8.83 -0.36
N ASN A 40 4.36 9.97 -0.98
CA ASN A 40 3.72 11.24 -0.62
C ASN A 40 2.22 11.22 -0.93
N ALA A 41 1.84 10.72 -2.09
CA ALA A 41 0.43 10.63 -2.48
C ALA A 41 -0.38 9.74 -1.55
N ALA A 42 0.21 8.66 -1.07
CA ALA A 42 -0.44 7.70 -0.18
C ALA A 42 -0.26 8.02 1.31
N ASP A 43 0.49 9.06 1.63
CA ASP A 43 0.82 9.43 3.01
C ASP A 43 1.53 8.28 3.75
N ILE A 44 2.48 7.66 3.07
CA ILE A 44 3.33 6.61 3.63
C ILE A 44 4.68 7.22 3.96
N SER A 45 5.10 7.08 5.22
CA SER A 45 6.39 7.57 5.68
C SER A 45 7.50 6.60 5.33
N GLU A 46 8.71 7.10 5.14
CA GLU A 46 9.88 6.24 5.07
C GLU A 46 9.99 5.42 6.36
N TYR A 47 10.34 4.14 6.22
CA TYR A 47 10.44 3.16 7.30
C TYR A 47 9.09 2.70 7.88
N GLU A 48 7.99 3.20 7.37
CA GLU A 48 6.67 2.73 7.80
C GLU A 48 6.46 1.27 7.39
N MET A 49 5.85 0.48 8.27
CA MET A 49 5.46 -0.90 7.95
C MET A 49 4.39 -0.88 6.87
N ILE A 50 4.60 -1.69 5.84
CA ILE A 50 3.66 -1.87 4.75
C ILE A 50 3.31 -3.35 4.60
N HIS A 51 2.09 -3.60 4.13
CA HIS A 51 1.61 -4.94 3.79
C HIS A 51 1.56 -5.03 2.28
N ILE A 52 2.15 -6.08 1.73
CA ILE A 52 2.18 -6.33 0.28
C ILE A 52 1.40 -7.60 -0.02
N TYR A 53 0.46 -7.49 -0.93
CA TYR A 53 -0.38 -8.60 -1.39
C TYR A 53 -0.11 -8.82 -2.87
N ASN A 54 0.51 -9.94 -3.21
CA ASN A 54 0.90 -10.24 -4.59
C ASN A 54 -0.28 -10.90 -5.32
N LEU A 55 -0.74 -10.27 -6.38
CA LEU A 55 -1.91 -10.76 -7.14
C LEU A 55 -1.54 -11.91 -8.09
N VAL A 56 -0.26 -12.17 -8.31
CA VAL A 56 0.19 -13.24 -9.22
C VAL A 56 0.35 -14.56 -8.48
N ASN A 57 0.96 -14.56 -7.30
CA ASN A 57 1.26 -15.79 -6.55
C ASN A 57 0.49 -15.93 -5.24
N GLY A 58 -0.30 -14.94 -4.86
CA GLY A 58 -1.09 -14.96 -3.63
C GLY A 58 -0.30 -14.73 -2.35
N GLU A 59 0.99 -14.44 -2.43
CA GLU A 59 1.80 -14.17 -1.25
C GLU A 59 1.35 -12.89 -0.54
N ARG A 60 1.29 -12.97 0.78
CA ARG A 60 0.92 -11.84 1.64
C ARG A 60 2.01 -11.70 2.69
N PHE A 61 2.67 -10.56 2.73
CA PHE A 61 3.81 -10.36 3.61
C PHE A 61 3.93 -8.89 4.03
N THR A 62 4.71 -8.66 5.07
CA THR A 62 5.00 -7.32 5.56
C THR A 62 6.47 -7.00 5.40
N THR A 63 6.75 -5.74 5.18
CA THR A 63 8.09 -5.17 5.15
C THR A 63 7.97 -3.69 5.52
N TYR A 64 8.95 -2.89 5.23
CA TYR A 64 8.90 -1.44 5.43
C TYR A 64 9.29 -0.73 4.14
N ALA A 65 8.78 0.50 4.01
CA ALA A 65 9.04 1.32 2.84
C ALA A 65 10.36 2.07 2.96
N ILE A 66 11.10 2.15 1.87
CA ILE A 66 12.20 3.09 1.71
C ILE A 66 11.95 3.93 0.47
N LYS A 67 12.58 5.10 0.40
CA LYS A 67 12.37 6.01 -0.72
C LYS A 67 13.15 5.57 -1.95
N ALA A 68 12.48 5.65 -3.11
CA ALA A 68 13.13 5.64 -4.41
C ALA A 68 12.99 7.01 -5.05
N GLU A 69 13.75 7.25 -6.11
CA GLU A 69 13.79 8.55 -6.80
C GLU A 69 12.38 9.03 -7.17
N ASN A 70 12.11 10.31 -6.88
CA ASN A 70 10.82 10.91 -7.13
C ASN A 70 10.47 10.91 -8.62
N GLY A 71 9.29 10.42 -8.95
CA GLY A 71 8.82 10.34 -10.33
C GLY A 71 9.40 9.19 -11.13
N SER A 72 10.16 8.30 -10.50
CA SER A 72 10.83 7.19 -11.19
C SER A 72 9.91 6.02 -11.52
N GLY A 73 8.79 5.90 -10.82
CA GLY A 73 7.91 4.73 -10.91
C GLY A 73 8.50 3.48 -10.28
N ILE A 74 9.60 3.57 -9.56
CA ILE A 74 10.29 2.42 -8.97
C ILE A 74 9.46 1.84 -7.82
N ILE A 75 9.26 0.53 -7.87
CA ILE A 75 8.79 -0.28 -6.73
C ILE A 75 9.59 -1.57 -6.77
N THR A 76 10.49 -1.77 -5.79
CA THR A 76 11.36 -2.95 -5.77
C THR A 76 11.20 -3.73 -4.47
N LEU A 77 11.32 -5.05 -4.58
CA LEU A 77 11.37 -5.95 -3.44
C LEU A 77 12.82 -6.28 -3.13
N ASN A 78 13.27 -5.94 -1.94
CA ASN A 78 14.68 -6.03 -1.56
C ASN A 78 14.88 -7.03 -0.42
N GLY A 79 16.05 -7.68 -0.40
CA GLY A 79 16.38 -8.65 0.63
C GLY A 79 15.43 -9.84 0.61
N ALA A 80 14.98 -10.29 1.77
CA ALA A 80 14.07 -11.44 1.90
C ALA A 80 12.75 -11.25 1.12
N ALA A 81 12.27 -10.02 0.99
CA ALA A 81 11.06 -9.74 0.21
C ALA A 81 11.21 -10.10 -1.27
N ALA A 82 12.43 -10.14 -1.78
CA ALA A 82 12.69 -10.52 -3.18
C ALA A 82 12.25 -11.96 -3.50
N PHE A 83 12.12 -12.83 -2.48
CA PHE A 83 11.58 -14.17 -2.67
C PHE A 83 10.07 -14.21 -2.84
N LYS A 84 9.37 -13.11 -2.54
CA LYS A 84 7.91 -13.07 -2.52
C LYS A 84 7.28 -12.53 -3.79
N GLY A 85 8.07 -12.15 -4.76
CA GLY A 85 7.58 -11.65 -6.03
C GLY A 85 8.66 -11.53 -7.08
N ASN A 86 8.22 -11.24 -8.30
CA ASN A 86 9.07 -11.07 -9.45
C ASN A 86 8.82 -9.74 -10.12
N LYS A 87 9.79 -9.32 -10.93
CA LYS A 87 9.61 -8.16 -11.81
C LYS A 87 8.33 -8.32 -12.63
N ASN A 88 7.57 -7.25 -12.74
CA ASN A 88 6.28 -7.14 -13.44
C ASN A 88 5.09 -7.75 -12.71
N ASP A 89 5.26 -8.31 -11.53
CA ASP A 89 4.12 -8.75 -10.73
C ASP A 89 3.27 -7.55 -10.32
N LYS A 90 1.95 -7.75 -10.34
CA LYS A 90 0.99 -6.78 -9.80
C LYS A 90 0.79 -7.06 -8.33
N VAL A 91 0.91 -6.01 -7.53
CA VAL A 91 0.75 -6.10 -6.07
C VAL A 91 -0.21 -5.02 -5.58
N ILE A 92 -0.77 -5.26 -4.41
CA ILE A 92 -1.49 -4.26 -3.65
C ILE A 92 -0.63 -3.94 -2.42
N ILE A 93 -0.33 -2.67 -2.21
CA ILE A 93 0.44 -2.25 -1.04
C ILE A 93 -0.48 -1.46 -0.12
N CYS A 94 -0.65 -1.92 1.11
CA CYS A 94 -1.54 -1.31 2.08
C CYS A 94 -0.81 -0.86 3.32
N THR A 95 -1.30 0.23 3.91
CA THR A 95 -0.93 0.65 5.25
C THR A 95 -2.17 0.78 6.11
N TYR A 96 -1.99 0.65 7.41
CA TYR A 96 -3.08 0.68 8.38
C TYR A 96 -2.72 1.64 9.51
N ALA A 97 -3.72 2.20 10.14
CA ALA A 97 -3.54 3.07 11.30
C ALA A 97 -4.52 2.65 12.38
N ASP A 98 -4.09 2.79 13.63
CA ASP A 98 -4.96 2.55 14.77
C ASP A 98 -5.64 3.86 15.14
N ILE A 99 -6.96 3.89 15.04
CA ILE A 99 -7.74 5.07 15.38
C ILE A 99 -8.83 4.71 16.39
N ASN A 100 -9.25 5.69 17.16
CA ASN A 100 -10.36 5.51 18.09
C ASN A 100 -11.64 5.21 17.31
N LYS A 101 -12.39 4.20 17.78
CA LYS A 101 -13.65 3.81 17.14
C LYS A 101 -14.59 4.99 16.93
N LYS A 102 -14.62 5.94 17.87
CA LYS A 102 -15.45 7.14 17.77
C LYS A 102 -15.08 8.05 16.60
N ASP A 103 -13.86 7.95 16.07
CA ASP A 103 -13.35 8.81 15.01
C ASP A 103 -13.41 8.15 13.62
N ILE A 104 -13.92 6.92 13.52
CA ILE A 104 -13.98 6.17 12.26
C ILE A 104 -14.72 6.94 11.17
N LYS A 105 -15.81 7.60 11.52
CA LYS A 105 -16.62 8.35 10.53
C LYS A 105 -15.87 9.53 9.93
N LYS A 106 -14.82 10.01 10.60
CA LYS A 106 -13.98 11.11 10.12
C LYS A 106 -12.83 10.63 9.26
N HIS A 107 -12.60 9.32 9.23
CA HIS A 107 -11.50 8.73 8.50
C HIS A 107 -11.91 8.37 7.08
N SER A 108 -11.02 8.62 6.13
CA SER A 108 -11.12 8.07 4.78
C SER A 108 -9.73 7.63 4.33
N PRO A 109 -9.63 6.45 3.69
CA PRO A 109 -8.36 5.98 3.18
C PRO A 109 -7.92 6.76 1.94
N LYS A 110 -6.63 6.75 1.65
CA LYS A 110 -6.09 7.23 0.38
C LYS A 110 -5.86 6.03 -0.53
N LEU A 111 -6.64 5.95 -1.60
CA LEU A 111 -6.63 4.83 -2.52
C LEU A 111 -6.07 5.31 -3.85
N ILE A 112 -4.89 4.79 -4.20
CA ILE A 112 -4.15 5.20 -5.38
C ILE A 112 -4.36 4.16 -6.48
N TYR A 113 -4.78 4.61 -7.66
CA TYR A 113 -4.99 3.79 -8.85
C TYR A 113 -4.04 4.26 -9.95
N PHE A 114 -3.57 3.32 -10.75
CA PHE A 114 -2.53 3.59 -11.74
C PHE A 114 -3.05 3.48 -13.18
N LYS A 115 -2.38 4.18 -14.10
CA LYS A 115 -2.67 4.10 -15.54
C LYS A 115 -2.12 2.80 -16.09
N ASN A 116 -2.97 1.99 -16.70
CA ASN A 116 -2.59 0.74 -17.38
C ASN A 116 -1.60 -0.10 -16.54
N ASP A 117 -0.55 -0.61 -17.14
CA ASP A 117 0.45 -1.44 -16.45
C ASP A 117 1.66 -0.61 -15.99
N SER A 118 1.40 0.58 -15.44
CA SER A 118 2.43 1.50 -14.98
C SER A 118 2.25 1.85 -13.51
N ASN A 119 3.26 2.51 -12.94
CA ASN A 119 3.17 3.12 -11.62
C ASN A 119 2.93 4.65 -11.73
N ILE A 120 2.30 5.08 -12.81
CA ILE A 120 1.86 6.47 -12.99
C ILE A 120 0.45 6.59 -12.41
N ILE A 121 0.26 7.54 -11.50
CA ILE A 121 -1.04 7.74 -10.85
C ILE A 121 -2.08 8.17 -11.88
N ASP A 122 -3.21 7.47 -11.89
CA ASP A 122 -4.39 7.84 -12.67
C ASP A 122 -5.38 8.60 -11.81
N THR A 123 -5.85 7.99 -10.72
CA THR A 123 -6.82 8.61 -9.82
C THR A 123 -6.48 8.30 -8.36
N ILE A 124 -6.93 9.20 -7.49
CA ILE A 124 -6.88 9.01 -6.04
C ILE A 124 -8.31 9.08 -5.53
N LYS A 125 -8.75 8.01 -4.87
CA LYS A 125 -10.09 7.90 -4.30
C LYS A 125 -10.04 7.84 -2.78
N SER A 126 -11.16 8.14 -2.14
CA SER A 126 -11.29 8.10 -0.68
C SER A 126 -12.32 7.06 -0.20
N SER A 127 -12.94 6.32 -1.11
CA SER A 127 -13.91 5.29 -0.77
C SER A 127 -13.93 4.19 -1.82
N ILE A 128 -14.36 3.01 -1.38
CA ILE A 128 -14.57 1.85 -2.24
C ILE A 128 -16.09 1.66 -2.37
N PRO A 129 -16.62 1.54 -3.60
CA PRO A 129 -18.05 1.32 -3.78
C PRO A 129 -18.53 0.05 -3.08
N VAL A 130 -19.77 0.09 -2.58
CA VAL A 130 -20.41 -1.09 -2.01
C VAL A 130 -20.65 -2.11 -3.13
N GLN A 131 -20.17 -3.32 -2.92
CA GLN A 131 -20.39 -4.41 -3.87
C GLN A 131 -21.87 -4.82 -3.84
N ARG A 132 -22.49 -4.93 -5.02
CA ARG A 132 -23.91 -5.26 -5.16
C ARG A 132 -24.08 -6.34 -6.21
N ASN A 133 -24.99 -7.30 -5.96
CA ASN A 133 -25.38 -8.34 -6.93
C ASN A 133 -24.19 -9.09 -7.54
N ASN A 134 -23.14 -9.30 -6.75
CA ASN A 134 -21.89 -9.95 -7.19
C ASN A 134 -21.19 -9.24 -8.35
N VAL A 135 -21.57 -8.01 -8.65
CA VAL A 135 -20.87 -7.19 -9.63
C VAL A 135 -19.75 -6.44 -8.92
N VAL A 136 -18.54 -6.58 -9.45
CA VAL A 136 -17.36 -5.89 -8.92
C VAL A 136 -17.00 -4.79 -9.91
N SER A 137 -17.04 -3.54 -9.43
CA SER A 137 -16.65 -2.37 -10.20
C SER A 137 -15.48 -1.70 -9.51
N ILE A 138 -14.49 -1.34 -10.28
CA ILE A 138 -13.31 -0.66 -9.76
C ILE A 138 -13.39 0.83 -10.10
#